data_6944ea2e2197c597a7c3f351cddd9c36
#
_entry.id   6944ea2e2197c597a7c3f351cddd9c36
#
_cell.length_a   1.000
_cell.length_b   1.000
_cell.length_c   1.000
_cell.angle_alpha   90.00
_cell.angle_beta   90.00
_cell.angle_gamma   90.00
#
_symmetry.space_group_name_H-M   'P 1'
#
loop_
_entity.id
_entity.type
_entity.pdbx_description
1 polymer ?
#
loop_
_entity_poly.entity_id
_entity_poly.type
_entity_poly.pdbx_seq_one_letter_code
_entity_poly.pdbx_strand_id
1 'polypeptide(L)'
;MSSDQVQLPEIGELVVATIVRVVPYGAYVTLDEYDDVEGLLHISEVSSGWVRNIRNHIRERQKTVLKVLRTDPGKKHIDMSLRRVSEREKKDKLLEWKQDNRGRRLLDMIAEKMKVSSDEAYQKIGSLIEDKFGSIYTGLERAVVEGEEPLLKVGIPPEWASALSDVAKSKIHIHRVQIRGTLQLTCPAPNGVEIIRNAFSKALGVRKPKNTQINIYLIGPPRYRIEVEAENFKQAEKILDSAVQIAIETVSSQGGDGKFFRRNGRE
;
A
#
# COMPACT_ATOMS: atom_id res chain seq x y z
N MET A 1 -22.83 9.44 33.94
CA MET A 1 -22.51 10.67 33.19
C MET A 1 -21.04 10.56 32.82
N SER A 2 -20.75 9.84 31.74
CA SER A 2 -19.39 9.73 31.21
C SER A 2 -19.14 11.00 30.41
N SER A 3 -18.19 11.82 30.86
CA SER A 3 -17.68 12.95 30.10
C SER A 3 -17.05 12.40 28.82
N ASP A 4 -17.72 12.59 27.70
CA ASP A 4 -17.12 12.45 26.37
C ASP A 4 -15.93 13.40 26.28
N GLN A 5 -14.76 12.91 26.64
CA GLN A 5 -13.51 13.61 26.34
C GLN A 5 -13.33 13.49 24.84
N VAL A 6 -13.76 14.52 24.10
CA VAL A 6 -13.44 14.65 22.68
C VAL A 6 -11.93 14.59 22.57
N GLN A 7 -11.44 13.54 21.96
CA GLN A 7 -10.02 13.36 21.70
C GLN A 7 -9.58 14.44 20.71
N LEU A 8 -8.67 15.30 21.13
CA LEU A 8 -8.14 16.38 20.29
C LEU A 8 -6.75 15.99 19.78
N PRO A 9 -6.39 16.40 18.56
CA PRO A 9 -5.07 16.12 18.02
C PRO A 9 -3.95 16.86 18.77
N GLU A 10 -2.76 16.30 18.75
CA GLU A 10 -1.57 16.90 19.32
C GLU A 10 -0.99 18.02 18.45
N ILE A 11 -0.27 18.97 19.08
CA ILE A 11 0.42 20.02 18.34
C ILE A 11 1.54 19.40 17.49
N GLY A 12 1.56 19.71 16.20
CA GLY A 12 2.51 19.18 15.23
C GLY A 12 2.05 17.91 14.50
N GLU A 13 0.93 17.35 14.91
CA GLU A 13 0.32 16.19 14.25
C GLU A 13 -0.19 16.51 12.84
N LEU A 14 -0.09 15.52 11.94
CA LEU A 14 -0.68 15.60 10.60
C LEU A 14 -2.06 14.93 10.63
N VAL A 15 -3.08 15.70 10.28
CA VAL A 15 -4.47 15.25 10.31
C VAL A 15 -5.12 15.40 8.94
N VAL A 16 -6.02 14.48 8.61
CA VAL A 16 -6.86 14.60 7.42
C VAL A 16 -8.08 15.44 7.76
N ALA A 17 -8.29 16.48 6.99
CA ALA A 17 -9.40 17.40 7.19
C ALA A 17 -10.14 17.68 5.89
N THR A 18 -11.45 17.90 6.02
CA THR A 18 -12.34 18.32 4.94
C THR A 18 -12.61 19.83 5.05
N ILE A 19 -12.40 20.56 3.94
CA ILE A 19 -12.69 22.00 3.89
C ILE A 19 -14.19 22.19 3.79
N VAL A 20 -14.79 22.78 4.82
CA VAL A 20 -16.24 23.03 4.89
C VAL A 20 -16.60 24.32 4.20
N ARG A 21 -15.90 25.39 4.52
CA ARG A 21 -16.23 26.75 4.04
C ARG A 21 -14.96 27.58 3.84
N VAL A 22 -14.89 28.26 2.70
CA VAL A 22 -13.79 29.17 2.37
C VAL A 22 -14.25 30.62 2.56
N VAL A 23 -13.49 31.37 3.36
CA VAL A 23 -13.72 32.79 3.68
C VAL A 23 -12.48 33.64 3.30
N PRO A 24 -12.59 34.96 3.18
CA PRO A 24 -11.47 35.80 2.72
C PRO A 24 -10.19 35.70 3.58
N TYR A 25 -10.33 35.44 4.88
CA TYR A 25 -9.22 35.35 5.83
C TYR A 25 -8.74 33.91 6.11
N GLY A 26 -9.40 32.88 5.52
CA GLY A 26 -9.03 31.49 5.77
C GLY A 26 -10.06 30.48 5.30
N ALA A 27 -10.05 29.31 5.90
CA ALA A 27 -11.05 28.27 5.68
C ALA A 27 -11.40 27.57 6.99
N TYR A 28 -12.67 27.27 7.16
CA TYR A 28 -13.15 26.35 8.20
C TYR A 28 -13.06 24.94 7.67
N VAL A 29 -12.55 24.06 8.52
CA VAL A 29 -12.33 22.65 8.18
C VAL A 29 -12.86 21.78 9.30
N THR A 30 -13.24 20.55 8.95
CA THR A 30 -13.55 19.49 9.92
C THR A 30 -12.50 18.41 9.85
N LEU A 31 -12.11 17.87 11.01
CA LEU A 31 -11.12 16.82 11.12
C LEU A 31 -11.79 15.47 10.98
N ASP A 32 -11.53 14.78 9.87
CA ASP A 32 -12.15 13.48 9.55
C ASP A 32 -11.71 12.33 10.48
N GLU A 33 -10.61 12.53 11.24
CA GLU A 33 -10.05 11.55 12.18
C GLU A 33 -10.48 11.77 13.63
N TYR A 34 -11.16 12.90 13.91
CA TYR A 34 -11.48 13.37 15.26
C TYR A 34 -12.94 13.82 15.39
N ASP A 35 -13.88 12.93 15.09
CA ASP A 35 -15.33 13.14 15.25
C ASP A 35 -15.82 14.51 14.71
N ASP A 36 -15.30 14.89 13.54
CA ASP A 36 -15.62 16.13 12.84
C ASP A 36 -15.40 17.41 13.67
N VAL A 37 -14.39 17.40 14.56
CA VAL A 37 -14.00 18.61 15.30
C VAL A 37 -13.62 19.72 14.31
N GLU A 38 -14.13 20.94 14.57
CA GLU A 38 -13.89 22.09 13.73
C GLU A 38 -12.52 22.71 13.96
N GLY A 39 -11.91 23.19 12.87
CA GLY A 39 -10.66 23.93 12.92
C GLY A 39 -10.60 25.07 11.91
N LEU A 40 -9.60 25.93 12.08
CA LEU A 40 -9.35 27.08 11.22
C LEU A 40 -8.01 26.95 10.51
N LEU A 41 -8.04 27.09 9.19
CA LEU A 41 -6.88 27.27 8.35
C LEU A 41 -6.78 28.75 7.95
N HIS A 42 -5.90 29.51 8.62
CA HIS A 42 -5.72 30.94 8.29
C HIS A 42 -5.06 31.13 6.91
N ILE A 43 -5.39 32.22 6.20
CA ILE A 43 -4.88 32.47 4.85
C ILE A 43 -3.34 32.48 4.78
N SER A 44 -2.65 32.98 5.80
CA SER A 44 -1.17 32.96 5.89
C SER A 44 -0.58 31.57 6.04
N GLU A 45 -1.36 30.57 6.41
CA GLU A 45 -0.94 29.18 6.58
C GLU A 45 -1.37 28.28 5.40
N VAL A 46 -1.93 28.86 4.32
CA VAL A 46 -2.33 28.13 3.12
C VAL A 46 -1.14 27.91 2.16
N SER A 47 -0.30 28.93 1.97
CA SER A 47 0.85 28.87 1.06
C SER A 47 2.04 29.65 1.63
N SER A 48 3.25 29.29 1.19
CA SER A 48 4.48 30.02 1.53
C SER A 48 4.61 31.37 0.80
N GLY A 49 3.89 31.55 -0.32
CA GLY A 49 3.83 32.78 -1.07
C GLY A 49 2.64 33.65 -0.71
N TRP A 50 2.60 34.87 -1.26
CA TRP A 50 1.46 35.78 -1.06
C TRP A 50 0.19 35.25 -1.75
N VAL A 51 -0.86 35.02 -0.96
CA VAL A 51 -2.14 34.49 -1.45
C VAL A 51 -3.10 35.63 -1.74
N ARG A 52 -3.27 35.98 -3.02
CA ARG A 52 -4.26 36.97 -3.46
C ARG A 52 -5.70 36.44 -3.37
N ASN A 53 -5.89 35.17 -3.73
CA ASN A 53 -7.19 34.52 -3.67
C ASN A 53 -7.03 33.10 -3.15
N ILE A 54 -7.58 32.85 -1.97
CA ILE A 54 -7.52 31.58 -1.28
C ILE A 54 -8.15 30.42 -2.08
N ARG A 55 -9.19 30.71 -2.90
CA ARG A 55 -9.88 29.71 -3.73
C ARG A 55 -9.04 29.13 -4.87
N ASN A 56 -7.88 29.72 -5.16
CA ASN A 56 -6.91 29.14 -6.11
C ASN A 56 -6.10 28.00 -5.50
N HIS A 57 -6.02 27.93 -4.18
CA HIS A 57 -5.24 26.94 -3.45
C HIS A 57 -6.08 25.84 -2.82
N ILE A 58 -7.30 26.18 -2.38
CA ILE A 58 -8.19 25.26 -1.68
C ILE A 58 -9.63 25.44 -2.16
N ARG A 59 -10.39 24.35 -2.10
CA ARG A 59 -11.82 24.31 -2.52
C ARG A 59 -12.67 23.72 -1.41
N GLU A 60 -13.92 24.15 -1.33
CA GLU A 60 -14.92 23.56 -0.46
C GLU A 60 -15.13 22.09 -0.78
N ARG A 61 -15.36 21.26 0.22
CA ARG A 61 -15.48 19.78 0.15
C ARG A 61 -14.19 19.06 -0.28
N GLN A 62 -13.08 19.76 -0.36
CA GLN A 62 -11.78 19.15 -0.63
C GLN A 62 -11.22 18.53 0.65
N LYS A 63 -10.79 17.26 0.56
CA LYS A 63 -9.99 16.62 1.61
C LYS A 63 -8.52 16.93 1.43
N THR A 64 -7.86 17.32 2.50
CA THR A 64 -6.44 17.65 2.50
C THR A 64 -5.80 17.27 3.83
N VAL A 65 -4.47 17.19 3.87
CA VAL A 65 -3.72 16.98 5.10
C VAL A 65 -3.25 18.32 5.61
N LEU A 66 -3.48 18.56 6.89
CA LEU A 66 -3.10 19.78 7.58
C LEU A 66 -2.24 19.42 8.80
N LYS A 67 -1.35 20.32 9.16
CA LYS A 67 -0.54 20.22 10.39
C LYS A 67 -1.16 21.04 11.49
N VAL A 68 -1.36 20.44 12.65
CA VAL A 68 -1.90 21.13 13.84
C VAL A 68 -0.85 22.10 14.39
N LEU A 69 -1.20 23.37 14.52
CA LEU A 69 -0.35 24.41 15.08
C LEU A 69 -0.66 24.68 16.56
N ARG A 70 -1.94 24.70 16.87
CA ARG A 70 -2.44 25.01 18.21
C ARG A 70 -3.78 24.32 18.42
N THR A 71 -3.97 23.82 19.62
CA THR A 71 -5.22 23.22 20.08
C THR A 71 -5.69 23.97 21.32
N ASP A 72 -6.92 24.46 21.32
CA ASP A 72 -7.57 25.10 22.48
C ASP A 72 -8.71 24.20 22.97
N PRO A 73 -8.48 23.39 24.02
CA PRO A 73 -9.50 22.49 24.54
C PRO A 73 -10.75 23.18 25.06
N GLY A 74 -10.58 24.41 25.58
CA GLY A 74 -11.70 25.18 26.18
C GLY A 74 -12.68 25.71 25.12
N LYS A 75 -12.18 26.06 23.93
CA LYS A 75 -12.99 26.56 22.81
C LYS A 75 -13.25 25.55 21.73
N LYS A 76 -12.72 24.33 21.86
CA LYS A 76 -12.74 23.30 20.80
C LYS A 76 -12.29 23.84 19.44
N HIS A 77 -11.28 24.73 19.47
CA HIS A 77 -10.76 25.38 18.28
C HIS A 77 -9.33 24.92 17.98
N ILE A 78 -9.07 24.59 16.72
CA ILE A 78 -7.79 24.07 16.27
C ILE A 78 -7.27 24.94 15.13
N ASP A 79 -6.08 25.52 15.32
CA ASP A 79 -5.38 26.25 14.27
C ASP A 79 -4.48 25.30 13.48
N MET A 80 -4.58 25.36 12.15
CA MET A 80 -3.91 24.42 11.27
C MET A 80 -3.14 25.10 10.14
N SER A 81 -2.18 24.38 9.55
CA SER A 81 -1.36 24.84 8.44
C SER A 81 -1.31 23.83 7.31
N LEU A 82 -1.50 24.31 6.08
CA LEU A 82 -1.27 23.57 4.86
C LEU A 82 0.18 23.75 4.37
N ARG A 83 0.74 24.95 4.51
CA ARG A 83 2.08 25.30 4.01
C ARG A 83 3.22 24.53 4.71
N ARG A 84 2.98 24.04 5.93
CA ARG A 84 3.96 23.28 6.72
C ARG A 84 3.90 21.78 6.49
N VAL A 85 3.15 21.34 5.48
CA VAL A 85 3.02 19.95 5.08
C VAL A 85 3.68 19.78 3.71
N SER A 86 4.66 18.91 3.62
CA SER A 86 5.29 18.57 2.34
C SER A 86 4.33 17.71 1.49
N GLU A 87 4.50 17.75 0.16
CA GLU A 87 3.69 16.92 -0.75
C GLU A 87 3.88 15.41 -0.51
N ARG A 88 5.03 15.01 0.01
CA ARG A 88 5.29 13.62 0.41
C ARG A 88 4.48 13.24 1.63
N GLU A 89 4.57 14.00 2.71
CA GLU A 89 3.80 13.77 3.94
C GLU A 89 2.30 13.75 3.67
N LYS A 90 1.83 14.65 2.79
CA LYS A 90 0.43 14.69 2.38
C LYS A 90 -0.02 13.42 1.68
N LYS A 91 0.80 12.90 0.76
CA LYS A 91 0.51 11.63 0.05
C LYS A 91 0.52 10.45 1.00
N ASP A 92 1.54 10.37 1.85
CA ASP A 92 1.73 9.27 2.78
C ASP A 92 0.57 9.21 3.79
N LYS A 93 0.22 10.35 4.42
CA LYS A 93 -0.90 10.43 5.38
C LYS A 93 -2.27 10.18 4.74
N LEU A 94 -2.50 10.68 3.51
CA LEU A 94 -3.74 10.39 2.78
C LEU A 94 -3.87 8.91 2.41
N LEU A 95 -2.75 8.25 2.09
CA LEU A 95 -2.74 6.82 1.79
C LEU A 95 -3.07 6.01 3.04
N GLU A 96 -2.40 6.31 4.16
CA GLU A 96 -2.64 5.71 5.47
C GLU A 96 -4.12 5.82 5.87
N TRP A 97 -4.66 7.04 5.87
CA TRP A 97 -6.06 7.30 6.20
C TRP A 97 -7.05 6.51 5.31
N LYS A 98 -6.76 6.42 3.99
CA LYS A 98 -7.59 5.63 3.07
C LYS A 98 -7.53 4.14 3.37
N GLN A 99 -6.36 3.63 3.74
CA GLN A 99 -6.18 2.25 4.13
C GLN A 99 -6.93 1.94 5.42
N ASP A 100 -6.82 2.79 6.44
CA ASP A 100 -7.50 2.62 7.73
C ASP A 100 -9.02 2.63 7.56
N ASN A 101 -9.57 3.61 6.83
CA ASN A 101 -11.00 3.65 6.53
C ASN A 101 -11.46 2.42 5.74
N ARG A 102 -10.63 1.92 4.82
CA ARG A 102 -10.95 0.70 4.09
C ARG A 102 -10.91 -0.52 4.98
N GLY A 103 -9.92 -0.60 5.88
CA GLY A 103 -9.80 -1.66 6.88
C GLY A 103 -11.03 -1.71 7.81
N ARG A 104 -11.43 -0.56 8.35
CA ARG A 104 -12.63 -0.45 9.21
C ARG A 104 -13.90 -0.88 8.48
N ARG A 105 -14.14 -0.41 7.26
CA ARG A 105 -15.30 -0.84 6.46
C ARG A 105 -15.32 -2.35 6.19
N LEU A 106 -14.17 -2.96 5.96
CA LEU A 106 -14.07 -4.40 5.78
C LEU A 106 -14.40 -5.14 7.09
N LEU A 107 -13.95 -4.62 8.23
CA LEU A 107 -14.30 -5.16 9.53
C LEU A 107 -15.80 -5.03 9.81
N ASP A 108 -16.42 -3.90 9.48
CA ASP A 108 -17.89 -3.70 9.60
C ASP A 108 -18.67 -4.72 8.78
N MET A 109 -18.28 -4.97 7.54
CA MET A 109 -18.92 -6.01 6.70
C MET A 109 -18.81 -7.41 7.31
N ILE A 110 -17.72 -7.69 8.02
CA ILE A 110 -17.53 -8.97 8.69
C ILE A 110 -18.36 -9.02 9.98
N ALA A 111 -18.44 -7.91 10.73
CA ALA A 111 -19.29 -7.78 11.90
C ALA A 111 -20.76 -8.06 11.55
N GLU A 112 -21.27 -7.49 10.46
CA GLU A 112 -22.60 -7.77 9.92
C GLU A 112 -22.78 -9.26 9.58
N LYS A 113 -21.80 -9.88 8.91
CA LYS A 113 -21.84 -11.32 8.57
C LYS A 113 -21.87 -12.21 9.81
N MET A 114 -21.15 -11.80 10.85
CA MET A 114 -21.08 -12.53 12.14
C MET A 114 -22.21 -12.14 13.09
N LYS A 115 -23.09 -11.20 12.71
CA LYS A 115 -24.22 -10.68 13.52
C LYS A 115 -23.76 -10.08 14.86
N VAL A 116 -22.66 -9.36 14.85
CA VAL A 116 -22.05 -8.67 16.00
C VAL A 116 -22.01 -7.18 15.69
N SER A 117 -22.01 -6.32 16.71
CA SER A 117 -21.85 -4.88 16.49
C SER A 117 -20.44 -4.53 16.01
N SER A 118 -20.29 -3.42 15.24
CA SER A 118 -18.99 -2.94 14.77
C SER A 118 -18.02 -2.67 15.93
N ASP A 119 -18.52 -2.12 17.04
CA ASP A 119 -17.71 -1.82 18.21
C ASP A 119 -17.18 -3.08 18.89
N GLU A 120 -18.02 -4.10 19.05
CA GLU A 120 -17.58 -5.39 19.59
C GLU A 120 -16.58 -6.11 18.68
N ALA A 121 -16.76 -6.03 17.35
CA ALA A 121 -15.82 -6.58 16.40
C ALA A 121 -14.48 -5.87 16.46
N TYR A 122 -14.50 -4.54 16.59
CA TYR A 122 -13.27 -3.75 16.73
C TYR A 122 -12.54 -4.10 18.05
N GLN A 123 -13.24 -4.13 19.18
CA GLN A 123 -12.62 -4.45 20.48
C GLN A 123 -12.07 -5.88 20.54
N LYS A 124 -12.76 -6.86 19.94
CA LYS A 124 -12.35 -8.28 19.98
C LYS A 124 -11.23 -8.60 18.99
N ILE A 125 -11.21 -7.95 17.84
CA ILE A 125 -10.36 -8.34 16.70
C ILE A 125 -9.60 -7.17 16.10
N GLY A 126 -10.26 -6.04 15.91
CA GLY A 126 -9.65 -4.85 15.30
C GLY A 126 -8.39 -4.41 16.03
N SER A 127 -8.48 -4.24 17.35
CA SER A 127 -7.37 -3.87 18.21
C SER A 127 -6.20 -4.85 18.14
N LEU A 128 -6.48 -6.17 18.14
CA LEU A 128 -5.44 -7.20 18.04
C LEU A 128 -4.69 -7.16 16.70
N ILE A 129 -5.42 -6.85 15.61
CA ILE A 129 -4.81 -6.70 14.28
C ILE A 129 -3.97 -5.43 14.22
N GLU A 130 -4.47 -4.31 14.72
CA GLU A 130 -3.75 -3.03 14.75
C GLU A 130 -2.47 -3.12 15.58
N ASP A 131 -2.52 -3.71 16.77
CA ASP A 131 -1.36 -3.89 17.64
C ASP A 131 -0.25 -4.72 16.98
N LYS A 132 -0.60 -5.72 16.18
CA LYS A 132 0.37 -6.63 15.57
C LYS A 132 0.84 -6.19 14.19
N PHE A 133 -0.03 -5.61 13.39
CA PHE A 133 0.23 -5.29 11.98
C PHE A 133 0.26 -3.79 11.69
N GLY A 134 -0.04 -2.94 12.68
CA GLY A 134 -0.07 -1.49 12.56
C GLY A 134 -1.38 -0.94 12.00
N SER A 135 -2.10 -1.70 11.16
CA SER A 135 -3.45 -1.35 10.71
C SER A 135 -4.27 -2.60 10.38
N ILE A 136 -5.61 -2.48 10.46
CA ILE A 136 -6.53 -3.56 10.08
C ILE A 136 -6.32 -3.95 8.61
N TYR A 137 -6.15 -2.96 7.74
CA TYR A 137 -5.96 -3.19 6.31
C TYR A 137 -4.70 -4.01 6.02
N THR A 138 -3.58 -3.68 6.65
CA THR A 138 -2.31 -4.42 6.50
C THR A 138 -2.43 -5.86 7.00
N GLY A 139 -3.15 -6.09 8.09
CA GLY A 139 -3.45 -7.43 8.59
C GLY A 139 -4.28 -8.25 7.59
N LEU A 140 -5.29 -7.63 6.98
CA LEU A 140 -6.12 -8.26 5.95
C LEU A 140 -5.34 -8.50 4.63
N GLU A 141 -4.46 -7.60 4.22
CA GLU A 141 -3.56 -7.85 3.06
C GLU A 141 -2.69 -9.08 3.29
N ARG A 142 -2.12 -9.23 4.48
CA ARG A 142 -1.35 -10.44 4.82
C ARG A 142 -2.22 -11.70 4.79
N ALA A 143 -3.46 -11.62 5.25
CA ALA A 143 -4.38 -12.75 5.18
C ALA A 143 -4.73 -13.15 3.74
N VAL A 144 -4.80 -12.22 2.79
CA VAL A 144 -4.98 -12.53 1.36
C VAL A 144 -3.78 -13.31 0.81
N VAL A 145 -2.58 -12.97 1.27
CA VAL A 145 -1.31 -13.49 0.78
C VAL A 145 -0.95 -14.84 1.39
N GLU A 146 -1.01 -14.92 2.72
CA GLU A 146 -0.52 -16.04 3.52
C GLU A 146 -1.66 -16.95 4.00
N GLY A 147 -2.93 -16.58 3.74
CA GLY A 147 -4.11 -17.28 4.24
C GLY A 147 -4.45 -16.87 5.68
N GLU A 148 -5.06 -17.78 6.41
CA GLU A 148 -5.56 -17.55 7.79
C GLU A 148 -4.46 -17.58 8.84
N GLU A 149 -3.30 -18.18 8.54
CA GLU A 149 -2.22 -18.39 9.52
C GLU A 149 -1.76 -17.13 10.26
N PRO A 150 -1.56 -15.96 9.60
CA PRO A 150 -1.14 -14.75 10.31
C PRO A 150 -2.16 -14.30 11.34
N LEU A 151 -3.45 -14.43 11.04
CA LEU A 151 -4.54 -14.04 11.91
C LEU A 151 -4.66 -14.97 13.12
N LEU A 152 -4.53 -16.28 12.91
CA LEU A 152 -4.53 -17.27 13.98
C LEU A 152 -3.36 -17.08 14.96
N LYS A 153 -2.18 -16.71 14.46
CA LYS A 153 -0.99 -16.41 15.30
C LYS A 153 -1.17 -15.19 16.21
N VAL A 154 -2.06 -14.29 15.87
CA VAL A 154 -2.40 -13.11 16.69
C VAL A 154 -3.42 -13.44 17.77
N GLY A 155 -4.02 -14.63 17.73
CA GLY A 155 -5.01 -15.08 18.70
C GLY A 155 -6.47 -14.85 18.26
N ILE A 156 -6.69 -14.58 16.97
CA ILE A 156 -8.05 -14.44 16.42
C ILE A 156 -8.70 -15.82 16.33
N PRO A 157 -9.96 -15.98 16.79
CA PRO A 157 -10.68 -17.24 16.70
C PRO A 157 -10.78 -17.76 15.25
N PRO A 158 -10.73 -19.08 15.00
CA PRO A 158 -10.72 -19.65 13.65
C PRO A 158 -11.90 -19.24 12.78
N GLU A 159 -13.08 -19.12 13.37
CA GLU A 159 -14.30 -18.67 12.68
C GLU A 159 -14.16 -17.26 12.11
N TRP A 160 -13.56 -16.35 12.89
CA TRP A 160 -13.28 -14.99 12.47
C TRP A 160 -12.12 -14.92 11.48
N ALA A 161 -11.06 -15.70 11.68
CA ALA A 161 -9.93 -15.75 10.76
C ALA A 161 -10.35 -16.20 9.35
N SER A 162 -11.24 -17.21 9.27
CA SER A 162 -11.81 -17.68 8.00
C SER A 162 -12.68 -16.59 7.35
N ALA A 163 -13.61 -15.98 8.10
CA ALA A 163 -14.47 -14.93 7.59
C ALA A 163 -13.67 -13.70 7.10
N LEU A 164 -12.63 -13.29 7.86
CA LEU A 164 -11.70 -12.21 7.49
C LEU A 164 -10.95 -12.53 6.20
N SER A 165 -10.40 -13.75 6.08
CA SER A 165 -9.68 -14.20 4.89
C SER A 165 -10.57 -14.21 3.65
N ASP A 166 -11.80 -14.70 3.74
CA ASP A 166 -12.76 -14.75 2.64
C ASP A 166 -13.16 -13.36 2.15
N VAL A 167 -13.53 -12.47 3.08
CA VAL A 167 -13.87 -11.09 2.73
C VAL A 167 -12.65 -10.36 2.17
N ALA A 168 -11.48 -10.53 2.76
CA ALA A 168 -10.24 -9.93 2.28
C ALA A 168 -9.93 -10.39 0.85
N LYS A 169 -9.97 -11.68 0.54
CA LYS A 169 -9.75 -12.24 -0.82
C LYS A 169 -10.74 -11.68 -1.85
N SER A 170 -11.99 -11.42 -1.45
CA SER A 170 -13.02 -10.91 -2.36
C SER A 170 -12.92 -9.40 -2.62
N LYS A 171 -12.38 -8.63 -1.67
CA LYS A 171 -12.40 -7.15 -1.70
C LYS A 171 -11.04 -6.49 -1.83
N ILE A 172 -9.96 -7.17 -1.45
CA ILE A 172 -8.60 -6.66 -1.55
C ILE A 172 -7.93 -7.26 -2.79
N HIS A 173 -7.70 -6.41 -3.79
CA HIS A 173 -6.88 -6.74 -4.94
C HIS A 173 -5.46 -6.27 -4.67
N ILE A 174 -4.55 -7.23 -4.51
CA ILE A 174 -3.14 -6.92 -4.37
C ILE A 174 -2.62 -6.51 -5.74
N HIS A 175 -2.18 -5.26 -5.85
CA HIS A 175 -1.51 -4.79 -7.06
C HIS A 175 -0.15 -5.49 -7.17
N ARG A 176 -0.05 -6.42 -8.09
CA ARG A 176 1.23 -7.04 -8.45
C ARG A 176 1.86 -6.28 -9.59
N VAL A 177 3.12 -6.02 -9.44
CA VAL A 177 3.93 -5.41 -10.50
C VAL A 177 4.49 -6.51 -11.36
N GLN A 178 4.28 -6.42 -12.66
CA GLN A 178 4.85 -7.32 -13.63
C GLN A 178 5.96 -6.61 -14.40
N ILE A 179 7.15 -7.18 -14.38
CA ILE A 179 8.26 -6.73 -15.24
C ILE A 179 8.61 -7.83 -16.25
N ARG A 180 9.03 -7.39 -17.42
CA ARG A 180 9.29 -8.26 -18.57
C ARG A 180 10.65 -7.97 -19.16
N GLY A 181 11.31 -9.02 -19.65
CA GLY A 181 12.53 -8.91 -20.43
C GLY A 181 12.62 -9.98 -21.48
N THR A 182 13.55 -9.81 -22.42
CA THR A 182 13.86 -10.79 -23.44
C THR A 182 15.26 -11.35 -23.18
N LEU A 183 15.34 -12.66 -22.97
CA LEU A 183 16.58 -13.39 -22.81
C LEU A 183 16.90 -14.10 -24.12
N GLN A 184 18.05 -13.85 -24.67
CA GLN A 184 18.54 -14.55 -25.86
C GLN A 184 19.60 -15.54 -25.41
N LEU A 185 19.36 -16.85 -25.65
CA LEU A 185 20.28 -17.92 -25.28
C LEU A 185 20.59 -18.77 -26.52
N THR A 186 21.86 -19.02 -26.76
CA THR A 186 22.35 -19.88 -27.81
C THR A 186 23.33 -20.89 -27.22
N CYS A 187 23.19 -22.17 -27.58
CA CYS A 187 24.14 -23.20 -27.17
C CYS A 187 24.40 -24.10 -28.36
N PRO A 188 25.61 -24.06 -28.97
CA PRO A 188 25.94 -24.87 -30.15
C PRO A 188 26.24 -26.33 -29.83
N ALA A 189 26.25 -26.73 -28.57
CA ALA A 189 26.50 -28.10 -28.16
C ALA A 189 25.42 -29.07 -28.68
N PRO A 190 25.74 -30.35 -28.93
CA PRO A 190 24.77 -31.36 -29.40
C PRO A 190 23.55 -31.52 -28.49
N ASN A 191 23.73 -31.31 -27.17
CA ASN A 191 22.70 -31.32 -26.14
C ASN A 191 22.26 -29.89 -25.71
N GLY A 192 22.41 -28.88 -26.59
CA GLY A 192 22.15 -27.47 -26.29
C GLY A 192 20.73 -27.19 -25.76
N VAL A 193 19.72 -27.95 -26.27
CA VAL A 193 18.34 -27.82 -25.79
C VAL A 193 18.20 -28.22 -24.32
N GLU A 194 18.87 -29.29 -23.91
CA GLU A 194 18.85 -29.76 -22.50
C GLU A 194 19.57 -28.78 -21.57
N ILE A 195 20.68 -28.21 -22.04
CA ILE A 195 21.43 -27.18 -21.33
C ILE A 195 20.54 -25.95 -21.06
N ILE A 196 19.87 -25.44 -22.09
CA ILE A 196 18.94 -24.30 -21.97
C ILE A 196 17.77 -24.66 -21.03
N ARG A 197 17.21 -25.86 -21.13
CA ARG A 197 16.14 -26.34 -20.24
C ARG A 197 16.60 -26.39 -18.79
N ASN A 198 17.80 -26.87 -18.53
CA ASN A 198 18.40 -26.91 -17.21
C ASN A 198 18.67 -25.48 -16.66
N ALA A 199 19.14 -24.57 -17.52
CA ALA A 199 19.32 -23.16 -17.16
C ALA A 199 18.00 -22.52 -16.71
N PHE A 200 16.90 -22.77 -17.42
CA PHE A 200 15.58 -22.27 -17.01
C PHE A 200 15.08 -22.92 -15.73
N SER A 201 15.28 -24.20 -15.52
CA SER A 201 14.92 -24.88 -14.26
C SER A 201 15.63 -24.26 -13.06
N LYS A 202 16.92 -23.95 -13.21
CA LYS A 202 17.70 -23.25 -12.17
C LYS A 202 17.24 -21.82 -11.96
N ALA A 203 16.94 -21.07 -13.03
CA ALA A 203 16.41 -19.72 -12.96
C ALA A 203 15.04 -19.65 -12.28
N LEU A 204 14.14 -20.62 -12.53
CA LEU A 204 12.85 -20.72 -11.84
C LEU A 204 12.99 -21.09 -10.36
N GLY A 205 14.06 -21.80 -9.99
CA GLY A 205 14.40 -22.20 -8.61
C GLY A 205 15.04 -21.12 -7.76
N VAL A 206 15.22 -19.89 -8.27
CA VAL A 206 15.78 -18.77 -7.50
C VAL A 206 14.98 -18.53 -6.22
N ARG A 207 15.70 -18.27 -5.12
CA ARG A 207 15.07 -17.93 -3.85
C ARG A 207 14.21 -16.70 -3.99
N LYS A 208 12.92 -16.86 -3.81
CA LYS A 208 11.89 -15.82 -3.98
C LYS A 208 10.88 -15.87 -2.85
N PRO A 209 10.27 -14.75 -2.47
CA PRO A 209 9.13 -14.71 -1.56
C PRO A 209 7.94 -15.53 -2.09
N LYS A 210 7.08 -16.02 -1.19
CA LYS A 210 5.92 -16.85 -1.53
C LYS A 210 5.01 -16.24 -2.62
N ASN A 211 4.98 -14.91 -2.71
CA ASN A 211 4.09 -14.16 -3.61
C ASN A 211 4.73 -13.75 -4.95
N THR A 212 5.93 -14.23 -5.25
CA THR A 212 6.62 -13.91 -6.50
C THR A 212 6.51 -15.05 -7.47
N GLN A 213 6.10 -14.75 -8.70
CA GLN A 213 6.04 -15.71 -9.80
C GLN A 213 7.05 -15.34 -10.87
N ILE A 214 7.73 -16.36 -11.41
CA ILE A 214 8.64 -16.23 -12.55
C ILE A 214 8.10 -17.14 -13.65
N ASN A 215 7.90 -16.58 -14.82
CA ASN A 215 7.45 -17.31 -15.99
C ASN A 215 8.46 -17.11 -17.14
N ILE A 216 8.79 -18.18 -17.84
CA ILE A 216 9.69 -18.13 -19.00
C ILE A 216 8.97 -18.75 -20.19
N TYR A 217 8.85 -18.00 -21.28
CA TYR A 217 8.16 -18.40 -22.49
C TYR A 217 9.09 -18.35 -23.70
N LEU A 218 8.95 -19.29 -24.61
CA LEU A 218 9.61 -19.26 -25.91
C LEU A 218 8.89 -18.24 -26.81
N ILE A 219 9.59 -17.23 -27.29
CA ILE A 219 9.06 -16.32 -28.33
C ILE A 219 9.38 -16.87 -29.72
N GLY A 220 10.57 -17.40 -29.90
CA GLY A 220 11.11 -18.00 -31.10
C GLY A 220 12.63 -18.07 -30.95
N PRO A 221 13.25 -19.27 -31.15
CA PRO A 221 14.68 -19.46 -30.94
C PRO A 221 15.49 -18.40 -31.69
N PRO A 222 16.50 -17.78 -31.04
CA PRO A 222 17.05 -18.06 -29.70
C PRO A 222 16.45 -17.15 -28.59
N ARG A 223 15.28 -16.55 -28.79
CA ARG A 223 14.68 -15.55 -27.90
C ARG A 223 13.60 -16.14 -27.00
N TYR A 224 13.71 -15.86 -25.71
CA TYR A 224 12.80 -16.25 -24.64
C TYR A 224 12.32 -15.02 -23.88
N ARG A 225 11.06 -14.98 -23.53
CA ARG A 225 10.49 -13.95 -22.65
C ARG A 225 10.58 -14.43 -21.22
N ILE A 226 11.13 -13.61 -20.34
CA ILE A 226 11.08 -13.81 -18.90
C ILE A 226 10.17 -12.74 -18.28
N GLU A 227 9.24 -13.16 -17.44
CA GLU A 227 8.29 -12.30 -16.73
C GLU A 227 8.39 -12.59 -15.25
N VAL A 228 8.43 -11.54 -14.45
CA VAL A 228 8.44 -11.64 -12.98
C VAL A 228 7.30 -10.80 -12.44
N GLU A 229 6.45 -11.43 -11.64
CA GLU A 229 5.37 -10.79 -10.90
C GLU A 229 5.76 -10.75 -9.42
N ALA A 230 5.75 -9.56 -8.82
CA ALA A 230 6.06 -9.34 -7.40
C ALA A 230 5.22 -8.19 -6.82
N GLU A 231 5.31 -7.98 -5.51
CA GLU A 231 4.57 -6.94 -4.82
C GLU A 231 5.06 -5.53 -5.17
N ASN A 232 6.34 -5.36 -5.46
CA ASN A 232 6.92 -4.07 -5.82
C ASN A 232 8.01 -4.20 -6.90
N PHE A 233 8.25 -3.09 -7.62
CA PHE A 233 9.23 -3.03 -8.70
C PHE A 233 10.64 -3.42 -8.28
N LYS A 234 11.12 -2.93 -7.14
CA LYS A 234 12.47 -3.19 -6.64
C LYS A 234 12.72 -4.68 -6.39
N GLN A 235 11.71 -5.37 -5.84
CA GLN A 235 11.75 -6.81 -5.59
C GLN A 235 11.70 -7.61 -6.88
N ALA A 236 10.79 -7.22 -7.81
CA ALA A 236 10.68 -7.84 -9.12
C ALA A 236 11.99 -7.72 -9.92
N GLU A 237 12.62 -6.55 -9.91
CA GLU A 237 13.92 -6.30 -10.57
C GLU A 237 15.02 -7.20 -10.01
N LYS A 238 15.17 -7.23 -8.68
CA LYS A 238 16.20 -8.03 -8.04
C LYS A 238 16.07 -9.52 -8.38
N ILE A 239 14.83 -10.03 -8.43
CA ILE A 239 14.55 -11.43 -8.74
C ILE A 239 14.79 -11.70 -10.22
N LEU A 240 14.36 -10.78 -11.10
CA LEU A 240 14.60 -10.88 -12.54
C LEU A 240 16.10 -10.93 -12.85
N ASP A 241 16.88 -10.01 -12.29
CA ASP A 241 18.33 -9.95 -12.50
C ASP A 241 19.02 -11.23 -12.01
N SER A 242 18.63 -11.74 -10.84
CA SER A 242 19.15 -13.01 -10.31
C SER A 242 18.81 -14.20 -11.20
N ALA A 243 17.58 -14.28 -11.70
CA ALA A 243 17.16 -15.37 -12.58
C ALA A 243 17.85 -15.33 -13.94
N VAL A 244 18.00 -14.13 -14.50
CA VAL A 244 18.74 -13.90 -15.77
C VAL A 244 20.20 -14.26 -15.62
N GLN A 245 20.85 -13.82 -14.55
CA GLN A 245 22.26 -14.11 -14.30
C GLN A 245 22.51 -15.62 -14.21
N ILE A 246 21.70 -16.35 -13.43
CA ILE A 246 21.82 -17.81 -13.29
C ILE A 246 21.60 -18.51 -14.65
N ALA A 247 20.62 -18.06 -15.45
CA ALA A 247 20.38 -18.64 -16.76
C ALA A 247 21.57 -18.44 -17.70
N ILE A 248 22.14 -17.22 -17.77
CA ILE A 248 23.30 -16.89 -18.61
C ILE A 248 24.53 -17.67 -18.15
N GLU A 249 24.84 -17.68 -16.86
CA GLU A 249 25.99 -18.39 -16.30
C GLU A 249 25.92 -19.90 -16.57
N THR A 250 24.73 -20.49 -16.44
CA THR A 250 24.53 -21.92 -16.70
C THR A 250 24.80 -22.27 -18.17
N VAL A 251 24.34 -21.43 -19.10
CA VAL A 251 24.56 -21.66 -20.54
C VAL A 251 26.01 -21.37 -20.92
N SER A 252 26.61 -20.31 -20.40
CA SER A 252 27.98 -19.93 -20.69
C SER A 252 29.01 -20.94 -20.15
N SER A 253 28.75 -21.56 -18.99
CA SER A 253 29.60 -22.64 -18.45
C SER A 253 29.66 -23.90 -19.35
N GLN A 254 28.72 -24.04 -20.26
CA GLN A 254 28.61 -25.16 -21.22
C GLN A 254 28.95 -24.75 -22.66
N GLY A 255 29.65 -23.61 -22.85
CA GLY A 255 30.10 -23.13 -24.15
C GLY A 255 29.02 -22.42 -24.98
N GLY A 256 27.90 -22.05 -24.37
CA GLY A 256 26.88 -21.21 -25.01
C GLY A 256 27.07 -19.72 -24.74
N ASP A 257 26.22 -18.89 -25.34
CA ASP A 257 26.18 -17.43 -25.16
C ASP A 257 24.78 -16.98 -24.73
N GLY A 258 24.72 -15.96 -23.88
CA GLY A 258 23.47 -15.41 -23.36
C GLY A 258 23.48 -13.89 -23.28
N LYS A 259 22.43 -13.24 -23.75
CA LYS A 259 22.22 -11.79 -23.68
C LYS A 259 20.83 -11.48 -23.14
N PHE A 260 20.75 -10.44 -22.31
CA PHE A 260 19.48 -9.97 -21.76
C PHE A 260 19.15 -8.57 -22.29
N PHE A 261 17.90 -8.40 -22.73
CA PHE A 261 17.37 -7.13 -23.21
C PHE A 261 16.18 -6.76 -22.34
N ARG A 262 16.32 -5.65 -21.61
CA ARG A 262 15.24 -5.11 -20.81
C ARG A 262 14.25 -4.38 -21.70
N ARG A 263 13.00 -4.77 -21.71
CA ARG A 263 11.94 -4.00 -22.35
C ARG A 263 11.46 -2.94 -21.37
N ASN A 264 11.87 -1.68 -21.56
CA ASN A 264 11.28 -0.56 -20.83
C ASN A 264 9.81 -0.46 -21.26
N GLY A 265 8.91 -0.94 -20.41
CA GLY A 265 7.49 -0.91 -20.69
C GLY A 265 6.90 0.47 -20.47
N ARG A 266 6.50 1.12 -21.55
CA ARG A 266 5.30 1.96 -21.63
C ARG A 266 4.55 1.45 -22.84
N GLU A 267 3.53 0.66 -22.62
CA GLU A 267 2.30 0.57 -23.40
C GLU A 267 1.15 0.61 -22.43
#